data_24dc1eff8288afea7168c0e30229d07a
#
_entry.id   24dc1eff8288afea7168c0e30229d07a
#
_cell.length_a   1.000
_cell.length_b   1.000
_cell.length_c   1.000
_cell.angle_alpha   90.00
_cell.angle_beta   90.00
_cell.angle_gamma   90.00
#
_symmetry.space_group_name_H-M   'P 1'
#
loop_
_entity.id
_entity.type
_entity.pdbx_description
1 polymer ?
#
loop_
_entity_poly.entity_id
_entity_poly.type
_entity_poly.pdbx_seq_one_letter_code
_entity_poly.pdbx_strand_id
1 'polypeptide(L)'
;TAVDYGCFAPVAAFMEAFAEKGLVIDVVQTRKPMGLPKIQHIRELLSMPEVNGQFVARYQRAWTEEDVVELNRLFEKHLFASLENYTDPIPGVIPTLEKLRAEGLKIGSTTGYTREMMDVVLPAAQAKGYRVDYCATPNLLPSGRPAPYMIFENLTKLAVPSLDAVVKVGDTIADIKEGVNAKVWSV
;
A
#
# COMPACT_ATOMS: atom_id res chain seq x y z
N THR A 1 2.80 -9.03 -1.61
CA THR A 1 1.96 -8.70 -0.44
C THR A 1 2.02 -9.82 0.58
N ALA A 2 2.23 -9.52 1.87
CA ALA A 2 2.30 -10.51 2.94
C ALA A 2 1.07 -10.46 3.88
N VAL A 3 0.40 -9.31 3.92
CA VAL A 3 -0.78 -9.01 4.73
C VAL A 3 -1.80 -8.31 3.83
N ASP A 4 -3.09 -8.44 4.11
CA ASP A 4 -4.21 -7.93 3.29
C ASP A 4 -4.21 -8.54 1.88
N TYR A 5 -4.63 -9.81 1.77
CA TYR A 5 -4.77 -10.51 0.50
C TYR A 5 -5.62 -9.72 -0.49
N GLY A 6 -5.02 -9.37 -1.64
CA GLY A 6 -5.70 -8.63 -2.70
C GLY A 6 -5.80 -7.12 -2.49
N CYS A 7 -5.17 -6.56 -1.44
CA CYS A 7 -5.19 -5.13 -1.12
C CYS A 7 -6.62 -4.55 -1.09
N PHE A 8 -7.51 -5.19 -0.32
CA PHE A 8 -8.93 -4.79 -0.26
C PHE A 8 -9.17 -3.54 0.57
N ALA A 9 -8.34 -3.27 1.61
CA ALA A 9 -8.51 -2.08 2.45
C ALA A 9 -8.56 -0.79 1.64
N PRO A 10 -7.61 -0.50 0.72
CA PRO A 10 -7.69 0.72 -0.08
C PRO A 10 -8.89 0.76 -1.03
N VAL A 11 -9.31 -0.40 -1.58
CA VAL A 11 -10.47 -0.47 -2.49
C VAL A 11 -11.75 -0.07 -1.76
N ALA A 12 -12.00 -0.66 -0.60
CA ALA A 12 -13.17 -0.34 0.23
C ALA A 12 -13.16 1.15 0.62
N ALA A 13 -12.01 1.67 1.08
CA ALA A 13 -11.87 3.06 1.50
C ALA A 13 -12.16 4.06 0.36
N PHE A 14 -11.73 3.78 -0.88
CA PHE A 14 -12.09 4.61 -2.03
C PHE A 14 -13.58 4.58 -2.30
N MET A 15 -14.19 3.41 -2.31
CA MET A 15 -15.63 3.28 -2.56
C MET A 15 -16.46 4.03 -1.51
N GLU A 16 -16.09 3.93 -0.24
CA GLU A 16 -16.74 4.65 0.86
C GLU A 16 -16.54 6.16 0.78
N ALA A 17 -15.34 6.64 0.46
CA ALA A 17 -15.04 8.05 0.27
C ALA A 17 -15.88 8.68 -0.86
N PHE A 18 -15.99 8.00 -1.99
CA PHE A 18 -16.81 8.44 -3.12
C PHE A 18 -18.31 8.38 -2.76
N ALA A 19 -18.75 7.35 -2.08
CA ALA A 19 -20.13 7.22 -1.62
C ALA A 19 -20.53 8.32 -0.64
N GLU A 20 -19.63 8.77 0.27
CA GLU A 20 -19.87 9.90 1.17
C GLU A 20 -20.10 11.22 0.41
N LYS A 21 -19.50 11.35 -0.79
CA LYS A 21 -19.75 12.46 -1.73
C LYS A 21 -20.95 12.21 -2.66
N GLY A 22 -21.63 11.07 -2.51
CA GLY A 22 -22.79 10.68 -3.34
C GLY A 22 -22.38 10.26 -4.76
N LEU A 23 -21.16 9.78 -4.94
CA LEU A 23 -20.63 9.22 -6.17
C LEU A 23 -20.50 7.70 -6.00
N VAL A 24 -20.90 6.95 -7.02
CA VAL A 24 -20.80 5.49 -6.99
C VAL A 24 -19.67 5.06 -7.92
N ILE A 25 -18.71 4.32 -7.35
CA ILE A 25 -17.66 3.62 -8.08
C ILE A 25 -17.67 2.15 -7.69
N ASP A 26 -17.37 1.28 -8.64
CA ASP A 26 -17.27 -0.17 -8.38
C ASP A 26 -15.83 -0.62 -8.15
N VAL A 27 -15.67 -1.89 -7.79
CA VAL A 27 -14.36 -2.52 -7.56
C VAL A 27 -13.49 -2.48 -8.82
N VAL A 28 -14.08 -2.67 -10.01
CA VAL A 28 -13.33 -2.71 -11.27
C VAL A 28 -12.79 -1.32 -11.60
N GLN A 29 -13.62 -0.29 -11.48
CA GLN A 29 -13.21 1.11 -11.67
C GLN A 29 -12.12 1.48 -10.67
N THR A 30 -12.32 1.17 -9.37
CA THR A 30 -11.38 1.49 -8.30
C THR A 30 -10.02 0.84 -8.51
N ARG A 31 -9.96 -0.38 -9.07
CA ARG A 31 -8.71 -1.10 -9.32
C ARG A 31 -7.93 -0.63 -10.53
N LYS A 32 -8.54 0.02 -11.52
CA LYS A 32 -7.85 0.48 -12.74
C LYS A 32 -6.61 1.34 -12.46
N PRO A 33 -6.69 2.40 -11.62
CA PRO A 33 -5.53 3.24 -11.29
C PRO A 33 -4.72 2.71 -10.09
N MET A 34 -4.92 1.46 -9.64
CA MET A 34 -4.19 0.90 -8.50
C MET A 34 -2.67 0.89 -8.76
N GLY A 35 -1.92 1.32 -7.75
CA GLY A 35 -0.47 1.50 -7.85
C GLY A 35 -0.03 2.95 -8.06
N LEU A 36 -0.92 3.84 -8.49
CA LEU A 36 -0.64 5.28 -8.54
C LEU A 36 -0.63 5.91 -7.14
N PRO A 37 0.06 7.07 -6.96
CA PRO A 37 -0.10 7.91 -5.78
C PRO A 37 -1.57 8.26 -5.56
N LYS A 38 -2.03 8.30 -4.30
CA LYS A 38 -3.46 8.39 -3.94
C LYS A 38 -4.18 9.59 -4.57
N ILE A 39 -3.55 10.75 -4.57
CA ILE A 39 -4.09 11.96 -5.23
C ILE A 39 -4.29 11.74 -6.73
N GLN A 40 -3.33 11.12 -7.40
CA GLN A 40 -3.44 10.82 -8.83
C GLN A 40 -4.51 9.74 -9.09
N HIS A 41 -4.59 8.73 -8.23
CA HIS A 41 -5.63 7.71 -8.30
C HIS A 41 -7.03 8.34 -8.25
N ILE A 42 -7.28 9.29 -7.35
CA ILE A 42 -8.55 10.01 -7.23
C ILE A 42 -8.85 10.83 -8.50
N ARG A 43 -7.84 11.53 -9.06
CA ARG A 43 -8.01 12.27 -10.33
C ARG A 43 -8.42 11.34 -11.47
N GLU A 44 -7.77 10.18 -11.59
CA GLU A 44 -8.11 9.17 -12.59
C GLU A 44 -9.56 8.66 -12.42
N LEU A 45 -9.98 8.39 -11.19
CA LEU A 45 -11.36 7.99 -10.91
C LEU A 45 -12.36 9.08 -11.30
N LEU A 46 -12.13 10.32 -10.89
CA LEU A 46 -13.00 11.46 -11.23
C LEU A 46 -13.03 11.76 -12.75
N SER A 47 -11.96 11.41 -13.46
CA SER A 47 -11.86 11.59 -14.91
C SER A 47 -12.57 10.50 -15.72
N MET A 48 -12.97 9.40 -15.11
CA MET A 48 -13.76 8.37 -15.78
C MET A 48 -15.11 8.95 -16.23
N PRO A 49 -15.56 8.71 -17.47
CA PRO A 49 -16.78 9.32 -18.00
C PRO A 49 -18.00 9.15 -17.11
N GLU A 50 -18.21 7.94 -16.58
CA GLU A 50 -19.34 7.61 -15.72
C GLU A 50 -19.27 8.36 -14.36
N VAL A 51 -18.09 8.45 -13.75
CA VAL A 51 -17.88 9.12 -12.46
C VAL A 51 -17.97 10.64 -12.64
N ASN A 52 -17.35 11.17 -13.69
CA ASN A 52 -17.44 12.60 -14.03
C ASN A 52 -18.88 13.01 -14.32
N GLY A 53 -19.63 12.17 -15.04
CA GLY A 53 -21.06 12.40 -15.31
C GLY A 53 -21.88 12.48 -14.02
N GLN A 54 -21.66 11.59 -13.07
CA GLN A 54 -22.28 11.63 -11.73
C GLN A 54 -21.91 12.92 -10.98
N PHE A 55 -20.61 13.30 -11.02
CA PHE A 55 -20.12 14.50 -10.35
C PHE A 55 -20.82 15.76 -10.90
N VAL A 56 -20.83 15.94 -12.22
CA VAL A 56 -21.48 17.08 -12.87
C VAL A 56 -22.99 17.11 -12.60
N ALA A 57 -23.66 15.96 -12.66
CA ALA A 57 -25.08 15.88 -12.38
C ALA A 57 -25.43 16.29 -10.94
N ARG A 58 -24.57 15.93 -9.97
CA ARG A 58 -24.80 16.20 -8.56
C ARG A 58 -24.42 17.62 -8.14
N TYR A 59 -23.26 18.11 -8.60
CA TYR A 59 -22.67 19.38 -8.16
C TYR A 59 -22.89 20.55 -9.14
N GLN A 60 -23.44 20.29 -10.31
CA GLN A 60 -23.71 21.27 -11.38
C GLN A 60 -22.45 22.08 -11.81
N ARG A 61 -21.28 21.47 -11.66
CA ARG A 61 -19.96 22.00 -12.05
C ARG A 61 -18.96 20.88 -12.34
N ALA A 62 -17.85 21.19 -12.99
CA ALA A 62 -16.72 20.29 -13.07
C ALA A 62 -16.06 20.13 -11.68
N TRP A 63 -15.37 19.00 -11.46
CA TRP A 63 -14.55 18.80 -10.27
C TRP A 63 -13.29 19.67 -10.31
N THR A 64 -12.74 19.99 -9.15
CA THR A 64 -11.56 20.82 -8.94
C THR A 64 -10.52 20.09 -8.08
N GLU A 65 -9.33 20.66 -7.90
CA GLU A 65 -8.31 20.10 -7.00
C GLU A 65 -8.77 20.09 -5.53
N GLU A 66 -9.64 21.02 -5.12
CA GLU A 66 -10.22 21.00 -3.77
C GLU A 66 -11.09 19.75 -3.55
N ASP A 67 -11.82 19.31 -4.58
CA ASP A 67 -12.61 18.06 -4.52
C ASP A 67 -11.70 16.83 -4.42
N VAL A 68 -10.54 16.85 -5.09
CA VAL A 68 -9.54 15.78 -5.00
C VAL A 68 -8.95 15.71 -3.59
N VAL A 69 -8.60 16.85 -3.00
CA VAL A 69 -8.07 16.94 -1.63
C VAL A 69 -9.10 16.44 -0.62
N GLU A 70 -10.36 16.86 -0.76
CA GLU A 70 -11.43 16.41 0.13
C GLU A 70 -11.69 14.91 0.00
N LEU A 71 -11.74 14.35 -1.20
CA LEU A 71 -11.86 12.91 -1.41
C LEU A 71 -10.68 12.14 -0.82
N ASN A 72 -9.45 12.68 -0.90
CA ASN A 72 -8.30 12.07 -0.27
C ASN A 72 -8.43 12.06 1.26
N ARG A 73 -8.91 13.15 1.86
CA ARG A 73 -9.17 13.22 3.30
C ARG A 73 -10.22 12.18 3.74
N LEU A 74 -11.29 12.02 2.97
CA LEU A 74 -12.33 11.02 3.23
C LEU A 74 -11.76 9.60 3.04
N PHE A 75 -10.98 9.37 1.98
CA PHE A 75 -10.29 8.11 1.77
C PHE A 75 -9.40 7.72 2.97
N GLU A 76 -8.58 8.66 3.46
CA GLU A 76 -7.74 8.41 4.64
C GLU A 76 -8.58 8.09 5.88
N LYS A 77 -9.66 8.84 6.13
CA LYS A 77 -10.60 8.57 7.23
C LYS A 77 -11.15 7.14 7.18
N HIS A 78 -11.68 6.71 6.02
CA HIS A 78 -12.25 5.37 5.86
C HIS A 78 -11.17 4.29 5.89
N LEU A 79 -10.01 4.55 5.30
CA LEU A 79 -8.89 3.61 5.33
C LEU A 79 -8.45 3.34 6.78
N PHE A 80 -8.20 4.40 7.58
CA PHE A 80 -7.80 4.23 8.97
C PHE A 80 -8.86 3.50 9.80
N ALA A 81 -10.14 3.80 9.61
CA ALA A 81 -11.24 3.14 10.31
C ALA A 81 -11.35 1.63 9.99
N SER A 82 -10.84 1.19 8.84
CA SER A 82 -10.96 -0.20 8.38
C SER A 82 -9.65 -1.00 8.45
N LEU A 83 -8.49 -0.37 8.72
CA LEU A 83 -7.18 -1.03 8.63
C LEU A 83 -7.08 -2.31 9.47
N GLU A 84 -7.64 -2.33 10.68
CA GLU A 84 -7.59 -3.51 11.56
C GLU A 84 -8.29 -4.73 10.96
N ASN A 85 -9.29 -4.52 10.09
CA ASN A 85 -10.03 -5.59 9.44
C ASN A 85 -9.24 -6.28 8.32
N TYR A 86 -8.13 -5.66 7.87
CA TYR A 86 -7.31 -6.12 6.75
C TYR A 86 -5.89 -6.45 7.17
N THR A 87 -5.75 -7.15 8.30
CA THR A 87 -4.46 -7.48 8.91
C THR A 87 -4.14 -8.97 8.89
N ASP A 88 -4.93 -9.77 8.16
CA ASP A 88 -4.69 -11.20 8.05
C ASP A 88 -3.48 -11.49 7.17
N PRO A 89 -2.51 -12.28 7.69
CA PRO A 89 -1.42 -12.78 6.87
C PRO A 89 -1.93 -13.70 5.76
N ILE A 90 -1.33 -13.58 4.60
CA ILE A 90 -1.67 -14.45 3.46
C ILE A 90 -1.33 -15.91 3.82
N PRO A 91 -2.18 -16.89 3.44
CA PRO A 91 -1.90 -18.31 3.67
C PRO A 91 -0.51 -18.71 3.20
N GLY A 92 0.26 -19.39 4.05
CA GLY A 92 1.63 -19.81 3.78
C GLY A 92 2.71 -18.80 4.17
N VAL A 93 2.40 -17.54 4.42
CA VAL A 93 3.39 -16.52 4.79
C VAL A 93 4.06 -16.86 6.13
N ILE A 94 3.28 -17.14 7.17
CA ILE A 94 3.83 -17.42 8.51
C ILE A 94 4.81 -18.59 8.48
N PRO A 95 4.43 -19.81 8.02
CA PRO A 95 5.37 -20.93 8.01
C PRO A 95 6.58 -20.70 7.11
N THR A 96 6.43 -19.90 6.03
CA THR A 96 7.57 -19.54 5.17
C THR A 96 8.55 -18.64 5.92
N LEU A 97 8.07 -17.62 6.64
CA LEU A 97 8.93 -16.72 7.41
C LEU A 97 9.61 -17.46 8.57
N GLU A 98 8.93 -18.39 9.23
CA GLU A 98 9.51 -19.22 10.28
C GLU A 98 10.65 -20.09 9.74
N LYS A 99 10.46 -20.72 8.58
CA LYS A 99 11.49 -21.50 7.90
C LYS A 99 12.71 -20.63 7.54
N LEU A 100 12.49 -19.47 6.94
CA LEU A 100 13.58 -18.54 6.59
C LEU A 100 14.36 -18.08 7.81
N ARG A 101 13.69 -17.83 8.92
CA ARG A 101 14.35 -17.50 10.20
C ARG A 101 15.15 -18.64 10.78
N ALA A 102 14.66 -19.87 10.67
CA ALA A 102 15.40 -21.05 11.11
C ALA A 102 16.72 -21.24 10.34
N GLU A 103 16.75 -20.75 9.08
CA GLU A 103 17.96 -20.70 8.24
C GLU A 103 18.84 -19.45 8.52
N GLY A 104 18.50 -18.65 9.52
CA GLY A 104 19.27 -17.47 9.94
C GLY A 104 19.01 -16.20 9.14
N LEU A 105 17.98 -16.16 8.27
CA LEU A 105 17.65 -14.97 7.51
C LEU A 105 16.92 -13.93 8.35
N LYS A 106 17.21 -12.66 8.10
CA LYS A 106 16.49 -11.51 8.64
C LYS A 106 15.35 -11.14 7.69
N ILE A 107 14.21 -10.77 8.26
CA ILE A 107 12.99 -10.46 7.50
C ILE A 107 12.72 -8.96 7.57
N GLY A 108 12.98 -8.25 6.48
CA GLY A 108 12.58 -6.87 6.28
C GLY A 108 11.25 -6.76 5.54
N SER A 109 10.53 -5.68 5.75
CA SER A 109 9.32 -5.36 4.99
C SER A 109 9.41 -3.97 4.38
N THR A 110 8.87 -3.81 3.17
CA THR A 110 8.59 -2.51 2.53
C THR A 110 7.11 -2.42 2.22
N THR A 111 6.51 -1.26 2.37
CA THR A 111 5.07 -1.08 2.19
C THR A 111 4.76 0.25 1.50
N GLY A 112 3.59 0.33 0.87
CA GLY A 112 3.03 1.60 0.39
C GLY A 112 2.25 2.36 1.46
N TYR A 113 2.06 1.77 2.65
CA TYR A 113 1.40 2.42 3.76
C TYR A 113 2.36 3.39 4.48
N THR A 114 1.80 4.45 5.06
CA THR A 114 2.55 5.38 5.91
C THR A 114 2.90 4.73 7.25
N ARG A 115 3.79 5.37 8.02
CA ARG A 115 4.14 4.91 9.37
C ARG A 115 2.90 4.82 10.26
N GLU A 116 2.04 5.83 10.22
CA GLU A 116 0.82 5.90 11.02
C GLU A 116 -0.15 4.74 10.70
N MET A 117 -0.27 4.36 9.42
CA MET A 117 -1.05 3.20 9.00
C MET A 117 -0.41 1.90 9.52
N MET A 118 0.92 1.78 9.44
CA MET A 118 1.63 0.58 9.92
C MET A 118 1.63 0.46 11.44
N ASP A 119 1.49 1.55 12.18
CA ASP A 119 1.33 1.54 13.63
C ASP A 119 -0.01 0.89 14.06
N VAL A 120 -1.00 0.83 13.15
CA VAL A 120 -2.24 0.07 13.33
C VAL A 120 -2.10 -1.36 12.81
N VAL A 121 -1.64 -1.52 11.56
CA VAL A 121 -1.62 -2.82 10.86
C VAL A 121 -0.61 -3.79 11.48
N LEU A 122 0.59 -3.31 11.82
CA LEU A 122 1.68 -4.20 12.22
C LEU A 122 1.41 -4.90 13.56
N PRO A 123 0.96 -4.23 14.63
CA PRO A 123 0.59 -4.90 15.88
C PRO A 123 -0.52 -5.95 15.71
N ALA A 124 -1.55 -5.63 14.91
CA ALA A 124 -2.65 -6.54 14.65
C ALA A 124 -2.22 -7.77 13.83
N ALA A 125 -1.36 -7.58 12.83
CA ALA A 125 -0.78 -8.68 12.06
C ALA A 125 0.19 -9.52 12.92
N GLN A 126 0.95 -8.89 13.82
CA GLN A 126 1.83 -9.59 14.77
C GLN A 126 1.05 -10.48 15.74
N ALA A 127 -0.11 -10.03 16.23
CA ALA A 127 -0.99 -10.84 17.06
C ALA A 127 -1.48 -12.10 16.35
N LYS A 128 -1.51 -12.07 15.01
CA LYS A 128 -1.86 -13.21 14.13
C LYS A 128 -0.64 -14.03 13.67
N GLY A 129 0.56 -13.73 14.20
CA GLY A 129 1.79 -14.47 13.92
C GLY A 129 2.71 -13.87 12.85
N TYR A 130 2.30 -12.82 12.13
CA TYR A 130 3.16 -12.15 11.16
C TYR A 130 4.23 -11.32 11.89
N ARG A 131 5.49 -11.68 11.73
CA ARG A 131 6.61 -10.99 12.37
C ARG A 131 7.65 -10.59 11.34
N VAL A 132 8.07 -9.34 11.37
CA VAL A 132 9.21 -8.80 10.62
C VAL A 132 10.20 -8.16 11.58
N ASP A 133 11.49 -8.18 11.21
CA ASP A 133 12.55 -7.62 12.05
C ASP A 133 12.63 -6.10 11.88
N TYR A 134 12.20 -5.59 10.71
CA TYR A 134 12.01 -4.17 10.44
C TYR A 134 10.95 -3.94 9.34
N CYS A 135 10.24 -2.81 9.42
CA CYS A 135 9.28 -2.38 8.41
C CYS A 135 9.57 -0.92 8.00
N ALA A 136 10.05 -0.72 6.78
CA ALA A 136 10.27 0.59 6.19
C ALA A 136 9.00 1.15 5.54
N THR A 137 8.74 2.44 5.73
CA THR A 137 7.58 3.16 5.20
C THR A 137 8.00 4.36 4.35
N PRO A 138 7.25 4.71 3.27
CA PRO A 138 7.70 5.70 2.30
C PRO A 138 7.69 7.14 2.82
N ASN A 139 6.81 7.48 3.77
CA ASN A 139 6.65 8.86 4.24
C ASN A 139 7.79 9.38 5.15
N LEU A 140 8.68 8.49 5.57
CA LEU A 140 9.89 8.84 6.31
C LEU A 140 11.15 8.90 5.43
N LEU A 141 10.99 8.71 4.12
CA LEU A 141 12.07 8.59 3.15
C LEU A 141 11.85 9.57 1.97
N PRO A 142 12.88 9.87 1.18
CA PRO A 142 12.76 10.80 0.05
C PRO A 142 11.68 10.42 -0.96
N SER A 143 11.44 9.12 -1.17
CA SER A 143 10.30 8.62 -1.97
C SER A 143 10.05 7.13 -1.71
N GLY A 144 8.81 6.69 -2.00
CA GLY A 144 8.42 5.28 -1.99
C GLY A 144 8.79 4.53 -3.27
N ARG A 145 8.29 3.30 -3.40
CA ARG A 145 8.49 2.46 -4.59
C ARG A 145 8.12 3.20 -5.89
N PRO A 146 8.85 3.03 -6.96
CA PRO A 146 9.92 2.05 -7.19
C PRO A 146 11.33 2.53 -6.77
N ALA A 147 11.47 3.63 -6.03
CA ALA A 147 12.77 4.06 -5.52
C ALA A 147 13.28 3.08 -4.45
N PRO A 148 14.60 2.87 -4.34
CA PRO A 148 15.18 1.80 -3.52
C PRO A 148 15.31 2.12 -2.03
N TYR A 149 14.88 3.27 -1.58
CA TYR A 149 15.15 3.80 -0.24
C TYR A 149 14.67 2.90 0.89
N MET A 150 13.49 2.27 0.76
CA MET A 150 12.98 1.37 1.80
C MET A 150 13.81 0.09 1.92
N ILE A 151 14.38 -0.41 0.82
CA ILE A 151 15.33 -1.53 0.85
C ILE A 151 16.60 -1.09 1.58
N PHE A 152 17.17 0.07 1.25
CA PHE A 152 18.39 0.58 1.90
C PHE A 152 18.17 0.88 3.39
N GLU A 153 17.00 1.37 3.78
CA GLU A 153 16.65 1.53 5.18
C GLU A 153 16.62 0.18 5.92
N ASN A 154 15.98 -0.84 5.31
CA ASN A 154 15.99 -2.22 5.87
C ASN A 154 17.41 -2.76 6.02
N LEU A 155 18.28 -2.62 5.02
CA LEU A 155 19.67 -3.06 5.12
C LEU A 155 20.39 -2.40 6.31
N THR A 156 20.22 -1.09 6.45
CA THR A 156 20.84 -0.31 7.53
C THR A 156 20.32 -0.76 8.90
N LYS A 157 19.01 -0.85 9.07
CA LYS A 157 18.38 -1.22 10.35
C LYS A 157 18.65 -2.67 10.75
N LEU A 158 18.76 -3.55 9.78
CA LEU A 158 19.02 -4.96 9.98
C LEU A 158 20.52 -5.30 9.96
N ALA A 159 21.39 -4.29 9.78
CA ALA A 159 22.84 -4.47 9.70
C ALA A 159 23.24 -5.55 8.66
N VAL A 160 22.68 -5.47 7.46
CA VAL A 160 23.03 -6.33 6.32
C VAL A 160 24.13 -5.65 5.51
N PRO A 161 25.33 -6.24 5.41
CA PRO A 161 26.49 -5.52 4.86
C PRO A 161 26.58 -5.55 3.32
N SER A 162 25.81 -6.41 2.64
CA SER A 162 25.93 -6.61 1.20
C SER A 162 24.56 -6.67 0.52
N LEU A 163 24.47 -6.01 -0.65
CA LEU A 163 23.29 -6.08 -1.52
C LEU A 163 23.08 -7.48 -2.10
N ASP A 164 24.17 -8.22 -2.34
CA ASP A 164 24.12 -9.58 -2.88
C ASP A 164 23.47 -10.58 -1.93
N ALA A 165 23.41 -10.24 -0.61
CA ALA A 165 22.77 -11.04 0.40
C ALA A 165 21.26 -10.74 0.57
N VAL A 166 20.68 -9.92 -0.32
CA VAL A 166 19.29 -9.45 -0.20
C VAL A 166 18.43 -9.95 -1.36
N VAL A 167 17.27 -10.46 -1.04
CA VAL A 167 16.23 -10.82 -2.00
C VAL A 167 15.01 -9.97 -1.73
N LYS A 168 14.56 -9.19 -2.72
CA LYS A 168 13.26 -8.52 -2.71
C LYS A 168 12.22 -9.48 -3.27
N VAL A 169 11.19 -9.76 -2.48
CA VAL A 169 10.04 -10.54 -2.91
C VAL A 169 8.82 -9.63 -3.00
N GLY A 170 8.06 -9.70 -4.09
CA GLY A 170 6.86 -8.89 -4.25
C GLY A 170 6.02 -9.30 -5.45
N ASP A 171 4.76 -8.90 -5.44
CA ASP A 171 3.72 -9.30 -6.40
C ASP A 171 3.33 -8.20 -7.39
N THR A 172 3.96 -7.03 -7.31
CA THR A 172 3.68 -5.90 -8.20
C THR A 172 4.90 -5.48 -9.02
N ILE A 173 4.63 -4.83 -10.17
CA ILE A 173 5.69 -4.22 -10.99
C ILE A 173 6.55 -3.22 -10.16
N ALA A 174 5.91 -2.51 -9.21
CA ALA A 174 6.61 -1.57 -8.35
C ALA A 174 7.60 -2.29 -7.40
N ASP A 175 7.26 -3.48 -6.92
CA ASP A 175 8.14 -4.30 -6.08
C ASP A 175 9.37 -4.78 -6.85
N ILE A 176 9.15 -5.32 -8.06
CA ILE A 176 10.25 -5.77 -8.92
C ILE A 176 11.18 -4.60 -9.27
N LYS A 177 10.61 -3.46 -9.66
CA LYS A 177 11.41 -2.26 -9.97
C LYS A 177 12.17 -1.73 -8.74
N GLU A 178 11.59 -1.81 -7.54
CA GLU A 178 12.27 -1.44 -6.29
C GLU A 178 13.53 -2.28 -6.07
N GLY A 179 13.42 -3.61 -6.23
CA GLY A 179 14.56 -4.51 -6.12
C GLY A 179 15.63 -4.27 -7.20
N VAL A 180 15.21 -4.11 -8.46
CA VAL A 180 16.14 -3.79 -9.58
C VAL A 180 16.86 -2.47 -9.34
N ASN A 181 16.15 -1.43 -8.89
CA ASN A 181 16.73 -0.12 -8.59
C ASN A 181 17.69 -0.18 -7.39
N ALA A 182 17.42 -1.04 -6.42
CA ALA A 182 18.30 -1.30 -5.28
C ALA A 182 19.51 -2.19 -5.64
N LYS A 183 19.56 -2.80 -6.84
CA LYS A 183 20.59 -3.77 -7.25
C LYS A 183 20.61 -5.02 -6.37
N VAL A 184 19.45 -5.47 -5.91
CA VAL A 184 19.28 -6.72 -5.16
C VAL A 184 18.55 -7.75 -6.02
N TRP A 185 18.58 -9.02 -5.59
CA TRP A 185 17.78 -10.07 -6.23
C TRP A 185 16.29 -9.73 -6.13
N SER A 186 15.52 -9.94 -7.20
CA SER A 186 14.09 -9.68 -7.26
C SER A 186 13.32 -10.89 -7.73
N VAL A 187 12.27 -11.26 -6.98
CA VAL A 187 11.39 -12.39 -7.24
C VAL A 187 9.93 -11.91 -7.15
#